data_f2ad67c1ef8a293bd566cee360cce6a6
#
_entry.id   f2ad67c1ef8a293bd566cee360cce6a6
#
_cell.length_a   1.000
_cell.length_b   1.000
_cell.length_c   1.000
_cell.angle_alpha   90.00
_cell.angle_beta   90.00
_cell.angle_gamma   90.00
#
_symmetry.space_group_name_H-M   'P 1'
#
loop_
_entity.id
_entity.type
_entity.pdbx_description
1 polymer ?
#
loop_
_entity_poly.entity_id
_entity_poly.type
_entity_poly.pdbx_seq_one_letter_code
_entity_poly.pdbx_strand_id
1 'polypeptide(L)'
;MSIDTIWFTRCPVPTATGLAYKLGWLDEEFAADGIAIKTLQETGGELARHHYDHGLASLIREGGNLLALPARAQGADTRLVGLTWIDEWQTILVRPGSGIRDPRDLRGKRLALPVFRRIDLEENRRGRSIARGMSLAGYHGALASVGLGLGDVILEEVGSPEATPPGGAPGASLWQGIAALVRGDVDAVYVKGAAAVEAARAAGVEVGIDLDALPDRRHRVNNGTPRPITVHREFLERHFDLVTRFLAQTLRAADWAAQHRDEVRAILQQETQAGGAAVAAAYRDGFHTALAPDLSGERLALFEQQKNFQLVHGFLDRDVDVHAWADARPLAAARALLDSREALAA
;
A
#
# COMPACT_ATOMS: atom_id res chain seq x y z
N MET A 1 -10.53 23.45 -19.22
CA MET A 1 -9.75 24.25 -18.24
C MET A 1 -8.31 23.82 -18.36
N SER A 2 -7.36 24.75 -18.37
CA SER A 2 -5.93 24.43 -18.30
C SER A 2 -5.64 23.82 -16.91
N ILE A 3 -4.79 22.80 -16.87
CA ILE A 3 -4.27 22.23 -15.64
C ILE A 3 -2.99 22.96 -15.29
N ASP A 4 -2.90 23.52 -14.11
CA ASP A 4 -1.70 24.18 -13.58
C ASP A 4 -0.97 23.31 -12.54
N THR A 5 -1.66 22.30 -12.00
CA THR A 5 -1.10 21.40 -10.98
C THR A 5 -1.64 19.98 -11.15
N ILE A 6 -0.72 19.03 -11.24
CA ILE A 6 -1.02 17.61 -11.06
C ILE A 6 -0.66 17.26 -9.62
N TRP A 7 -1.67 16.78 -8.89
CA TRP A 7 -1.49 16.26 -7.54
C TRP A 7 -1.24 14.76 -7.58
N PHE A 8 -0.39 14.26 -6.68
CA PHE A 8 -0.29 12.82 -6.47
C PHE A 8 -0.15 12.48 -4.99
N THR A 9 -0.37 11.24 -4.66
CA THR A 9 -0.07 10.72 -3.32
C THR A 9 1.09 9.76 -3.41
N ARG A 10 1.95 9.77 -2.40
CA ARG A 10 2.95 8.74 -2.18
C ARG A 10 2.77 8.15 -0.77
N CYS A 11 3.18 6.93 -0.61
CA CYS A 11 3.34 6.31 0.70
C CYS A 11 4.84 6.14 0.97
N PRO A 12 5.27 6.00 2.21
CA PRO A 12 6.68 5.75 2.57
C PRO A 12 7.07 4.29 2.24
N VAL A 13 6.96 3.94 0.97
CA VAL A 13 7.29 2.63 0.39
C VAL A 13 7.87 2.85 -1.02
N PRO A 14 8.65 1.92 -1.59
CA PRO A 14 9.28 2.09 -2.89
C PRO A 14 8.27 1.99 -4.03
N THR A 15 7.45 3.03 -4.20
CA THR A 15 6.63 3.12 -5.41
C THR A 15 7.46 3.72 -6.55
N ALA A 16 7.27 3.21 -7.76
CA ALA A 16 7.93 3.77 -8.94
C ALA A 16 7.57 5.24 -9.17
N THR A 17 6.31 5.63 -8.90
CA THR A 17 5.87 7.04 -8.92
C THR A 17 6.63 7.90 -7.91
N GLY A 18 6.81 7.39 -6.68
CA GLY A 18 7.57 8.09 -5.65
C GLY A 18 9.05 8.26 -6.03
N LEU A 19 9.63 7.25 -6.66
CA LEU A 19 11.00 7.32 -7.19
C LEU A 19 11.10 8.36 -8.32
N ALA A 20 10.18 8.37 -9.30
CA ALA A 20 10.15 9.36 -10.38
C ALA A 20 10.09 10.79 -9.82
N TYR A 21 9.31 11.02 -8.78
CA TYR A 21 9.25 12.31 -8.09
C TYR A 21 10.58 12.67 -7.41
N LYS A 22 11.13 11.75 -6.62
CA LYS A 22 12.39 12.00 -5.88
C LYS A 22 13.60 12.20 -6.78
N LEU A 23 13.58 11.62 -7.98
CA LEU A 23 14.59 11.82 -9.01
C LEU A 23 14.39 13.12 -9.82
N GLY A 24 13.31 13.87 -9.56
CA GLY A 24 12.98 15.12 -10.28
C GLY A 24 12.36 14.92 -11.65
N TRP A 25 12.14 13.69 -12.10
CA TRP A 25 11.72 13.38 -13.47
C TRP A 25 10.27 13.79 -13.78
N LEU A 26 9.41 13.84 -12.76
CA LEU A 26 8.07 14.36 -12.94
C LEU A 26 8.08 15.89 -13.14
N ASP A 27 8.88 16.61 -12.37
CA ASP A 27 9.03 18.07 -12.53
C ASP A 27 9.64 18.42 -13.89
N GLU A 28 10.69 17.70 -14.32
CA GLU A 28 11.32 17.87 -15.64
C GLU A 28 10.32 17.63 -16.78
N GLU A 29 9.52 16.55 -16.70
CA GLU A 29 8.54 16.18 -17.73
C GLU A 29 7.50 17.26 -17.96
N PHE A 30 7.05 17.94 -16.92
CA PHE A 30 5.93 18.88 -16.98
C PHE A 30 6.35 20.35 -16.94
N ALA A 31 7.66 20.64 -16.81
CA ALA A 31 8.18 22.01 -16.73
C ALA A 31 7.84 22.87 -17.97
N ALA A 32 7.92 22.29 -19.17
CA ALA A 32 7.64 23.01 -20.42
C ALA A 32 6.15 23.40 -20.57
N ASP A 33 5.25 22.67 -19.91
CA ASP A 33 3.81 22.96 -19.89
C ASP A 33 3.43 23.96 -18.80
N GLY A 34 4.36 24.32 -17.92
CA GLY A 34 4.10 25.17 -16.75
C GLY A 34 3.23 24.47 -15.70
N ILE A 35 3.19 23.13 -15.69
CA ILE A 35 2.40 22.32 -14.75
C ILE A 35 3.28 21.95 -13.56
N ALA A 36 2.83 22.31 -12.35
CA ALA A 36 3.50 21.93 -11.11
C ALA A 36 3.10 20.52 -10.68
N ILE A 37 4.07 19.75 -10.19
CA ILE A 37 3.82 18.45 -9.55
C ILE A 37 3.86 18.63 -8.03
N LYS A 38 2.77 18.26 -7.34
CA LYS A 38 2.66 18.44 -5.89
C LYS A 38 2.14 17.17 -5.22
N THR A 39 2.61 16.91 -3.99
CA THR A 39 2.14 15.78 -3.19
C THR A 39 1.11 16.22 -2.16
N LEU A 40 0.11 15.39 -1.91
CA LEU A 40 -0.85 15.65 -0.83
C LEU A 40 -0.20 15.60 0.56
N GLN A 41 0.91 14.87 0.73
CA GLN A 41 1.63 14.74 1.98
C GLN A 41 2.34 16.04 2.40
N GLU A 42 2.71 16.85 1.43
CA GLU A 42 3.40 18.14 1.68
C GLU A 42 2.42 19.30 1.87
N THR A 43 1.11 19.03 1.68
CA THR A 43 0.05 19.99 1.95
C THR A 43 -0.61 19.69 3.28
N GLY A 44 -0.89 20.70 4.06
CA GLY A 44 -1.71 20.58 5.27
C GLY A 44 -3.21 20.78 4.99
N GLY A 45 -4.03 20.55 6.02
CA GLY A 45 -5.42 20.94 6.01
C GLY A 45 -6.35 20.17 5.08
N GLU A 46 -7.24 20.86 4.39
CA GLU A 46 -8.32 20.25 3.62
C GLU A 46 -7.86 19.42 2.42
N LEU A 47 -6.75 19.77 1.76
CA LEU A 47 -6.25 19.02 0.61
C LEU A 47 -5.79 17.61 0.98
N ALA A 48 -5.21 17.43 2.15
CA ALA A 48 -4.75 16.12 2.63
C ALA A 48 -5.91 15.09 2.74
N ARG A 49 -7.16 15.53 2.94
CA ARG A 49 -8.33 14.65 3.00
C ARG A 49 -8.57 13.89 1.68
N HIS A 50 -8.16 14.46 0.55
CA HIS A 50 -8.37 13.85 -0.77
C HIS A 50 -7.55 12.57 -0.97
N HIS A 51 -6.58 12.31 -0.09
CA HIS A 51 -5.96 10.98 0.01
C HIS A 51 -6.99 9.89 0.33
N TYR A 52 -8.07 10.23 1.05
CA TYR A 52 -9.10 9.31 1.52
C TYR A 52 -10.36 9.32 0.65
N ASP A 53 -10.84 10.50 0.24
CA ASP A 53 -12.12 10.64 -0.46
C ASP A 53 -11.99 10.68 -2.00
N HIS A 54 -10.75 10.82 -2.52
CA HIS A 54 -10.45 10.95 -3.95
C HIS A 54 -11.20 12.11 -4.63
N GLY A 55 -11.54 13.16 -3.88
CA GLY A 55 -12.35 14.27 -4.36
C GLY A 55 -11.61 15.32 -5.20
N LEU A 56 -10.29 15.21 -5.40
CA LEU A 56 -9.48 16.17 -6.15
C LEU A 56 -9.29 15.70 -7.60
N ALA A 57 -9.85 16.45 -8.54
CA ALA A 57 -9.96 16.04 -9.95
C ALA A 57 -8.62 15.74 -10.63
N SER A 58 -7.58 16.56 -10.40
CA SER A 58 -6.23 16.34 -10.98
C SER A 58 -5.32 15.44 -10.12
N LEU A 59 -5.90 14.61 -9.26
CA LEU A 59 -5.16 13.68 -8.41
C LEU A 59 -4.87 12.38 -9.15
N ILE A 60 -3.59 12.04 -9.25
CA ILE A 60 -3.11 10.70 -9.57
C ILE A 60 -2.74 10.04 -8.23
N ARG A 61 -3.51 9.05 -7.82
CA ARG A 61 -3.34 8.42 -6.52
C ARG A 61 -2.67 7.06 -6.64
N GLU A 62 -1.48 6.91 -6.07
CA GLU A 62 -0.88 5.61 -5.81
C GLU A 62 -0.87 5.36 -4.29
N GLY A 63 -1.69 4.41 -3.83
CA GLY A 63 -1.84 4.21 -2.39
C GLY A 63 -2.50 2.87 -2.05
N GLY A 64 -2.61 2.59 -0.76
CA GLY A 64 -3.23 1.36 -0.28
C GLY A 64 -4.65 1.14 -0.80
N ASN A 65 -4.99 -0.12 -1.02
CA ASN A 65 -6.29 -0.54 -1.56
C ASN A 65 -7.45 -0.39 -0.55
N LEU A 66 -7.16 -0.42 0.76
CA LEU A 66 -8.14 -0.16 1.83
C LEU A 66 -8.77 1.26 1.78
N LEU A 67 -8.21 2.17 0.99
CA LEU A 67 -8.78 3.49 0.76
C LEU A 67 -9.39 3.61 -0.64
N ALA A 68 -8.74 3.06 -1.66
CA ALA A 68 -9.16 3.19 -3.04
C ALA A 68 -10.46 2.42 -3.35
N LEU A 69 -10.57 1.19 -2.86
CA LEU A 69 -11.75 0.36 -3.05
C LEU A 69 -13.00 0.95 -2.36
N PRO A 70 -12.96 1.35 -1.06
CA PRO A 70 -14.11 2.02 -0.44
C PRO A 70 -14.48 3.33 -1.11
N ALA A 71 -13.52 4.17 -1.50
CA ALA A 71 -13.82 5.41 -2.22
C ALA A 71 -14.56 5.12 -3.54
N ARG A 72 -14.12 4.11 -4.30
CA ARG A 72 -14.82 3.67 -5.52
C ARG A 72 -16.21 3.13 -5.22
N ALA A 73 -16.36 2.29 -4.20
CA ALA A 73 -17.63 1.75 -3.75
C ALA A 73 -18.62 2.85 -3.33
N GLN A 74 -18.12 3.94 -2.73
CA GLN A 74 -18.91 5.10 -2.31
C GLN A 74 -19.17 6.12 -3.42
N GLY A 75 -18.73 5.84 -4.65
CA GLY A 75 -19.10 6.61 -5.83
C GLY A 75 -18.03 7.55 -6.37
N ALA A 76 -16.77 7.49 -5.88
CA ALA A 76 -15.68 8.22 -6.50
C ALA A 76 -15.52 7.80 -7.97
N ASP A 77 -15.66 8.76 -8.88
CA ASP A 77 -15.62 8.49 -10.32
C ASP A 77 -14.20 8.41 -10.84
N THR A 78 -13.53 7.32 -10.46
CA THR A 78 -12.13 7.03 -10.79
C THR A 78 -12.00 5.90 -11.80
N ARG A 79 -10.81 5.79 -12.40
CA ARG A 79 -10.33 4.64 -13.19
C ARG A 79 -9.08 4.06 -12.52
N LEU A 80 -8.99 2.75 -12.54
CA LEU A 80 -7.81 1.99 -12.14
C LEU A 80 -6.88 1.89 -13.35
N VAL A 81 -5.74 2.59 -13.31
CA VAL A 81 -4.81 2.68 -14.44
C VAL A 81 -3.52 1.89 -14.24
N GLY A 82 -3.33 1.29 -13.08
CA GLY A 82 -2.18 0.45 -12.78
C GLY A 82 -2.30 -0.22 -11.41
N LEU A 83 -1.61 -1.33 -11.26
CA LEU A 83 -1.45 -2.06 -10.00
C LEU A 83 0.03 -2.33 -9.79
N THR A 84 0.61 -1.83 -8.69
CA THR A 84 1.98 -2.14 -8.30
C THR A 84 2.02 -3.25 -7.28
N TRP A 85 3.10 -4.04 -7.30
CA TRP A 85 3.38 -5.04 -6.28
C TRP A 85 4.67 -4.67 -5.57
N ILE A 86 4.60 -4.47 -4.27
CA ILE A 86 5.76 -4.11 -3.46
C ILE A 86 5.99 -5.23 -2.45
N ASP A 87 7.08 -5.96 -2.63
CA ASP A 87 7.56 -6.92 -1.64
C ASP A 87 8.18 -6.13 -0.47
N GLU A 88 7.42 -6.00 0.57
CA GLU A 88 7.77 -5.31 1.80
C GLU A 88 7.49 -6.26 2.97
N TRP A 89 8.50 -6.44 3.83
CA TRP A 89 8.44 -7.35 4.96
C TRP A 89 7.10 -7.29 5.69
N GLN A 90 6.42 -8.43 5.71
CA GLN A 90 5.19 -8.65 6.46
C GLN A 90 5.31 -9.96 7.23
N THR A 91 4.96 -9.90 8.51
CA THR A 91 5.25 -10.99 9.44
C THR A 91 4.25 -11.03 10.60
N ILE A 92 4.19 -12.18 11.24
CA ILE A 92 3.52 -12.35 12.52
C ILE A 92 4.60 -12.46 13.59
N LEU A 93 4.64 -11.47 14.47
CA LEU A 93 5.55 -11.42 15.61
C LEU A 93 4.98 -12.20 16.80
N VAL A 94 5.87 -12.76 17.58
CA VAL A 94 5.56 -13.58 18.77
C VAL A 94 6.57 -13.28 19.89
N ARG A 95 6.21 -13.67 21.12
CA ARG A 95 7.18 -13.61 22.22
C ARG A 95 8.27 -14.68 22.05
N PRO A 96 9.50 -14.41 22.50
CA PRO A 96 10.55 -15.42 22.56
C PRO A 96 10.06 -16.67 23.31
N GLY A 97 10.39 -17.83 22.75
CA GLY A 97 10.00 -19.11 23.36
C GLY A 97 8.52 -19.49 23.23
N SER A 98 7.72 -18.76 22.45
CA SER A 98 6.28 -19.04 22.26
C SER A 98 5.97 -20.40 21.62
N GLY A 99 6.93 -20.98 20.90
CA GLY A 99 6.72 -22.18 20.10
C GLY A 99 5.99 -21.97 18.77
N ILE A 100 5.54 -20.76 18.47
CA ILE A 100 4.85 -20.44 17.20
C ILE A 100 5.93 -20.21 16.13
N ARG A 101 5.99 -21.09 15.11
CA ARG A 101 6.95 -21.04 14.00
C ARG A 101 6.33 -21.36 12.64
N ASP A 102 5.14 -21.93 12.63
CA ASP A 102 4.36 -22.30 11.44
C ASP A 102 2.95 -21.74 11.57
N PRO A 103 2.27 -21.36 10.47
CA PRO A 103 0.89 -20.89 10.54
C PRO A 103 -0.08 -21.85 11.24
N ARG A 104 0.18 -23.18 11.26
CA ARG A 104 -0.61 -24.17 12.00
C ARG A 104 -0.59 -23.94 13.51
N ASP A 105 0.50 -23.39 14.04
CA ASP A 105 0.67 -23.12 15.46
C ASP A 105 -0.24 -21.98 15.95
N LEU A 106 -0.84 -21.21 15.03
CA LEU A 106 -1.80 -20.16 15.37
C LEU A 106 -3.15 -20.69 15.81
N ARG A 107 -3.48 -21.96 15.57
CA ARG A 107 -4.79 -22.54 15.98
C ARG A 107 -5.04 -22.33 17.46
N GLY A 108 -6.18 -21.71 17.78
CA GLY A 108 -6.59 -21.39 19.15
C GLY A 108 -5.78 -20.29 19.85
N LYS A 109 -4.86 -19.61 19.14
CA LYS A 109 -4.06 -18.49 19.69
C LYS A 109 -4.84 -17.18 19.64
N ARG A 110 -4.51 -16.28 20.55
CA ARG A 110 -5.03 -14.91 20.61
C ARG A 110 -4.19 -14.03 19.71
N LEU A 111 -4.79 -13.44 18.67
CA LEU A 111 -4.13 -12.58 17.71
C LEU A 111 -4.60 -11.14 17.91
N ALA A 112 -3.68 -10.20 17.98
CA ALA A 112 -3.99 -8.78 18.16
C ALA A 112 -4.71 -8.21 16.94
N LEU A 113 -5.91 -7.67 17.13
CA LEU A 113 -6.66 -7.01 16.06
C LEU A 113 -6.91 -5.54 16.44
N PRO A 114 -6.32 -4.56 15.74
CA PRO A 114 -6.61 -3.14 16.00
C PRO A 114 -8.11 -2.86 15.93
N VAL A 115 -8.64 -2.11 16.90
CA VAL A 115 -10.05 -1.70 16.93
C VAL A 115 -10.40 -0.80 15.75
N PHE A 116 -11.67 -0.77 15.33
CA PHE A 116 -12.18 0.33 14.51
C PHE A 116 -12.17 1.62 15.35
N ARG A 117 -11.77 2.73 14.73
CA ARG A 117 -11.98 4.04 15.35
C ARG A 117 -13.47 4.37 15.29
N ARG A 118 -14.01 4.96 16.35
CA ARG A 118 -15.42 5.35 16.42
C ARG A 118 -15.81 6.24 15.23
N ILE A 119 -15.01 7.26 14.94
CA ILE A 119 -15.26 8.19 13.83
C ILE A 119 -15.31 7.48 12.47
N ASP A 120 -14.52 6.43 12.24
CA ASP A 120 -14.54 5.68 10.98
C ASP A 120 -15.83 4.85 10.82
N LEU A 121 -16.45 4.44 11.93
CA LEU A 121 -17.74 3.76 11.92
C LEU A 121 -18.90 4.76 11.73
N GLU A 122 -18.89 5.87 12.47
CA GLU A 122 -19.93 6.90 12.42
C GLU A 122 -20.00 7.57 11.03
N GLU A 123 -18.86 7.80 10.39
CA GLU A 123 -18.76 8.38 9.05
C GLU A 123 -18.86 7.34 7.91
N ASN A 124 -19.07 6.07 8.24
CA ASN A 124 -19.03 4.95 7.30
C ASN A 124 -17.73 4.90 6.45
N ARG A 125 -16.60 5.10 7.11
CA ARG A 125 -15.25 5.17 6.49
C ARG A 125 -14.33 4.09 7.04
N ARG A 126 -14.83 2.86 7.16
CA ARG A 126 -14.11 1.73 7.76
C ARG A 126 -12.77 1.44 7.12
N GLY A 127 -12.61 1.72 5.81
CA GLY A 127 -11.33 1.61 5.11
C GLY A 127 -10.21 2.47 5.71
N ARG A 128 -10.52 3.53 6.47
CA ARG A 128 -9.53 4.34 7.19
C ARG A 128 -8.87 3.60 8.37
N SER A 129 -9.48 2.53 8.87
CA SER A 129 -8.90 1.66 9.89
C SER A 129 -7.86 0.72 9.26
N ILE A 130 -6.82 1.32 8.65
CA ILE A 130 -5.81 0.63 7.84
C ILE A 130 -5.10 -0.47 8.64
N ALA A 131 -4.72 -0.19 9.89
CA ALA A 131 -4.05 -1.17 10.74
C ALA A 131 -4.89 -2.44 10.94
N ARG A 132 -6.20 -2.28 11.19
CA ARG A 132 -7.14 -3.40 11.32
C ARG A 132 -7.22 -4.22 10.04
N GLY A 133 -7.43 -3.54 8.90
CA GLY A 133 -7.54 -4.20 7.61
C GLY A 133 -6.27 -4.95 7.21
N MET A 134 -5.11 -4.36 7.50
CA MET A 134 -3.80 -5.00 7.26
C MET A 134 -3.60 -6.23 8.13
N SER A 135 -3.86 -6.14 9.44
CA SER A 135 -3.70 -7.26 10.37
C SER A 135 -4.63 -8.41 10.01
N LEU A 136 -5.90 -8.11 9.74
CA LEU A 136 -6.88 -9.12 9.39
C LEU A 136 -6.54 -9.84 8.08
N ALA A 137 -6.09 -9.11 7.05
CA ALA A 137 -5.64 -9.68 5.77
C ALA A 137 -4.38 -10.53 5.96
N GLY A 138 -3.41 -10.07 6.74
CA GLY A 138 -2.19 -10.82 7.03
C GLY A 138 -2.46 -12.13 7.77
N TYR A 139 -3.34 -12.12 8.78
CA TYR A 139 -3.76 -13.35 9.46
C TYR A 139 -4.50 -14.29 8.52
N HIS A 140 -5.42 -13.75 7.73
CA HIS A 140 -6.14 -14.55 6.74
C HIS A 140 -5.18 -15.25 5.77
N GLY A 141 -4.19 -14.52 5.24
CA GLY A 141 -3.20 -15.08 4.32
C GLY A 141 -2.35 -16.19 4.96
N ALA A 142 -1.85 -15.96 6.18
CA ALA A 142 -1.06 -16.95 6.91
C ALA A 142 -1.90 -18.22 7.21
N LEU A 143 -3.10 -18.06 7.71
CA LEU A 143 -4.00 -19.19 8.04
C LEU A 143 -4.42 -19.96 6.78
N ALA A 144 -4.81 -19.27 5.72
CA ALA A 144 -5.21 -19.88 4.46
C ALA A 144 -4.09 -20.72 3.82
N SER A 145 -2.81 -20.35 4.02
CA SER A 145 -1.66 -21.11 3.49
C SER A 145 -1.58 -22.55 4.02
N VAL A 146 -2.24 -22.83 5.14
CA VAL A 146 -2.27 -24.15 5.78
C VAL A 146 -3.68 -24.71 5.94
N GLY A 147 -4.66 -24.13 5.23
CA GLY A 147 -6.05 -24.59 5.25
C GLY A 147 -6.83 -24.24 6.52
N LEU A 148 -6.35 -23.23 7.28
CA LEU A 148 -7.07 -22.66 8.42
C LEU A 148 -7.79 -21.38 8.00
N GLY A 149 -8.71 -20.92 8.87
CA GLY A 149 -9.44 -19.67 8.71
C GLY A 149 -9.43 -18.82 9.97
N LEU A 150 -10.00 -17.60 9.88
CA LEU A 150 -10.09 -16.69 11.03
C LEU A 150 -10.94 -17.27 12.18
N GLY A 151 -11.82 -18.24 11.92
CA GLY A 151 -12.56 -18.97 12.95
C GLY A 151 -11.72 -19.97 13.76
N ASP A 152 -10.50 -20.29 13.33
CA ASP A 152 -9.60 -21.20 14.04
C ASP A 152 -8.72 -20.48 15.08
N VAL A 153 -8.83 -19.15 15.20
CA VAL A 153 -8.05 -18.30 16.12
C VAL A 153 -8.98 -17.40 16.95
N ILE A 154 -8.44 -16.78 17.99
CA ILE A 154 -9.15 -15.79 18.80
C ILE A 154 -8.62 -14.42 18.42
N LEU A 155 -9.49 -13.54 17.89
CA LEU A 155 -9.14 -12.17 17.56
C LEU A 155 -9.40 -11.28 18.77
N GLU A 156 -8.33 -10.78 19.40
CA GLU A 156 -8.38 -9.89 20.56
C GLU A 156 -8.21 -8.45 20.13
N GLU A 157 -9.22 -7.61 20.38
CA GLU A 157 -9.17 -6.20 20.00
C GLU A 157 -8.16 -5.42 20.86
N VAL A 158 -7.29 -4.66 20.17
CA VAL A 158 -6.24 -3.85 20.80
C VAL A 158 -6.34 -2.39 20.36
N GLY A 159 -5.96 -1.49 21.27
CA GLY A 159 -6.02 -0.06 21.04
C GLY A 159 -7.26 0.59 21.64
N SER A 160 -7.51 1.86 21.27
CA SER A 160 -8.69 2.62 21.71
C SER A 160 -9.53 3.07 20.51
N PRO A 161 -10.85 2.90 20.54
CA PRO A 161 -11.75 3.41 19.50
C PRO A 161 -11.70 4.94 19.37
N GLU A 162 -11.25 5.65 20.40
CA GLU A 162 -11.20 7.11 20.48
C GLU A 162 -9.82 7.68 20.16
N ALA A 163 -8.84 6.80 19.89
CA ALA A 163 -7.50 7.24 19.56
C ALA A 163 -7.52 8.11 18.31
N THR A 164 -7.26 9.40 18.48
CA THR A 164 -6.91 10.28 17.37
C THR A 164 -5.55 9.82 16.84
N PRO A 165 -5.34 9.74 15.52
CA PRO A 165 -3.99 9.50 15.01
C PRO A 165 -3.08 10.56 15.64
N PRO A 166 -2.02 10.18 16.34
CA PRO A 166 -1.08 11.18 16.84
C PRO A 166 -0.54 11.93 15.62
N GLY A 167 -0.45 13.24 15.71
CA GLY A 167 0.28 14.09 14.74
C GLY A 167 1.79 13.82 14.77
N GLY A 168 2.18 12.63 15.22
CA GLY A 168 3.54 12.11 15.29
C GLY A 168 3.86 11.15 14.15
N ALA A 169 5.09 10.70 14.08
CA ALA A 169 5.66 9.92 13.00
C ALA A 169 4.70 8.85 12.43
N PRO A 170 4.58 8.77 11.09
CA PRO A 170 3.78 7.74 10.45
C PRO A 170 4.29 6.35 10.89
N GLY A 171 3.50 5.58 11.58
CA GLY A 171 3.85 4.21 11.97
C GLY A 171 3.62 3.85 13.44
N ALA A 172 3.81 4.77 14.38
CA ALA A 172 3.66 4.46 15.81
C ALA A 172 2.24 3.98 16.19
N SER A 173 1.20 4.43 15.49
CA SER A 173 -0.18 4.00 15.70
C SER A 173 -0.55 2.69 15.00
N LEU A 174 0.25 2.23 14.02
CA LEU A 174 -0.06 1.03 13.23
C LEU A 174 0.25 -0.26 13.99
N TRP A 175 1.17 -0.22 14.96
CA TRP A 175 1.69 -1.41 15.63
C TRP A 175 1.35 -1.50 17.12
N GLN A 176 0.21 -0.95 17.53
CA GLN A 176 -0.27 -0.97 18.93
C GLN A 176 -0.34 -2.37 19.54
N GLY A 177 -0.56 -3.39 18.73
CA GLY A 177 -0.58 -4.78 19.16
C GLY A 177 0.75 -5.30 19.74
N ILE A 178 1.90 -4.69 19.41
CA ILE A 178 3.21 -5.10 19.96
C ILE A 178 3.24 -4.94 21.49
N ALA A 179 2.67 -3.86 22.04
CA ALA A 179 2.61 -3.68 23.48
C ALA A 179 1.74 -4.75 24.18
N ALA A 180 0.62 -5.12 23.56
CA ALA A 180 -0.22 -6.21 24.06
C ALA A 180 0.48 -7.58 23.99
N LEU A 181 1.29 -7.81 22.94
CA LEU A 181 2.11 -9.02 22.82
C LEU A 181 3.16 -9.11 23.93
N VAL A 182 3.86 -8.01 24.22
CA VAL A 182 4.87 -7.95 25.30
C VAL A 182 4.24 -8.24 26.65
N ARG A 183 3.06 -7.69 26.96
CA ARG A 183 2.36 -7.96 28.21
C ARG A 183 1.78 -9.37 28.33
N GLY A 184 1.66 -10.10 27.22
CA GLY A 184 1.04 -11.44 27.19
C GLY A 184 -0.49 -11.42 27.05
N ASP A 185 -1.09 -10.28 26.73
CA ASP A 185 -2.52 -10.16 26.46
C ASP A 185 -2.91 -10.91 25.19
N VAL A 186 -2.00 -10.98 24.22
CA VAL A 186 -2.12 -11.72 22.96
C VAL A 186 -0.89 -12.62 22.75
N ASP A 187 -1.01 -13.57 21.84
CA ASP A 187 0.05 -14.54 21.54
C ASP A 187 0.81 -14.20 20.27
N ALA A 188 0.20 -13.43 19.38
CA ALA A 188 0.81 -13.01 18.12
C ALA A 188 0.26 -11.65 17.63
N VAL A 189 1.06 -10.93 16.83
CA VAL A 189 0.69 -9.66 16.20
C VAL A 189 1.22 -9.59 14.77
N TYR A 190 0.38 -9.19 13.83
CA TYR A 190 0.79 -8.90 12.46
C TYR A 190 1.40 -7.51 12.37
N VAL A 191 2.52 -7.40 11.67
CA VAL A 191 3.20 -6.14 11.37
C VAL A 191 3.76 -6.13 9.95
N LYS A 192 4.10 -4.92 9.45
CA LYS A 192 4.62 -4.72 8.10
C LYS A 192 5.55 -3.49 8.03
N GLY A 193 6.61 -3.61 7.22
CA GLY A 193 7.49 -2.51 6.82
C GLY A 193 8.62 -2.17 7.79
N ALA A 194 9.47 -1.21 7.39
CA ALA A 194 10.72 -0.89 8.08
C ALA A 194 10.52 -0.38 9.52
N ALA A 195 9.51 0.46 9.75
CA ALA A 195 9.18 0.93 11.10
C ALA A 195 8.76 -0.20 12.04
N ALA A 196 8.12 -1.24 11.49
CA ALA A 196 7.76 -2.43 12.27
C ALA A 196 8.98 -3.28 12.65
N VAL A 197 10.00 -3.34 11.79
CA VAL A 197 11.29 -3.98 12.12
C VAL A 197 11.93 -3.32 13.33
N GLU A 198 11.96 -1.99 13.36
CA GLU A 198 12.50 -1.24 14.51
C GLU A 198 11.67 -1.46 15.78
N ALA A 199 10.35 -1.37 15.66
CA ALA A 199 9.45 -1.60 16.79
C ALA A 199 9.59 -3.02 17.37
N ALA A 200 9.72 -4.03 16.51
CA ALA A 200 9.94 -5.42 16.94
C ALA A 200 11.27 -5.60 17.68
N ARG A 201 12.36 -5.01 17.15
CA ARG A 201 13.68 -5.03 17.80
C ARG A 201 13.66 -4.34 19.17
N ALA A 202 13.05 -3.14 19.22
CA ALA A 202 12.94 -2.38 20.46
C ALA A 202 12.12 -3.12 21.53
N ALA A 203 11.11 -3.87 21.11
CA ALA A 203 10.25 -4.65 22.00
C ALA A 203 10.83 -6.02 22.40
N GLY A 204 11.92 -6.47 21.79
CA GLY A 204 12.53 -7.78 22.05
C GLY A 204 11.63 -8.95 21.64
N VAL A 205 10.78 -8.77 20.65
CA VAL A 205 9.90 -9.81 20.11
C VAL A 205 10.51 -10.46 18.86
N GLU A 206 10.05 -11.66 18.52
CA GLU A 206 10.62 -12.47 17.44
C GLU A 206 9.65 -12.62 16.27
N VAL A 207 10.22 -12.91 15.08
CA VAL A 207 9.44 -13.38 13.94
C VAL A 207 8.98 -14.81 14.21
N GLY A 208 7.68 -15.00 14.34
CA GLY A 208 7.08 -16.33 14.39
C GLY A 208 6.80 -16.88 13.00
N ILE A 209 6.15 -16.06 12.15
CA ILE A 209 5.79 -16.47 10.79
C ILE A 209 6.18 -15.35 9.83
N ASP A 210 7.02 -15.67 8.87
CA ASP A 210 7.42 -14.78 7.79
C ASP A 210 6.48 -14.98 6.59
N LEU A 211 5.58 -14.04 6.32
CA LEU A 211 4.64 -14.14 5.21
C LEU A 211 5.35 -13.99 3.86
N ASP A 212 6.47 -13.28 3.78
CA ASP A 212 7.20 -13.13 2.52
C ASP A 212 7.89 -14.44 2.09
N ALA A 213 8.08 -15.38 3.01
CA ALA A 213 8.57 -16.72 2.71
C ALA A 213 7.47 -17.63 2.09
N LEU A 214 6.21 -17.23 2.13
CA LEU A 214 5.12 -17.99 1.52
C LEU A 214 5.22 -17.89 -0.02
N PRO A 215 5.32 -19.04 -0.74
CA PRO A 215 5.59 -19.02 -2.18
C PRO A 215 4.41 -18.48 -3.00
N ASP A 216 3.19 -18.72 -2.54
CA ASP A 216 1.98 -18.28 -3.25
C ASP A 216 1.63 -16.84 -2.89
N ARG A 217 1.67 -15.94 -3.87
CA ARG A 217 1.32 -14.52 -3.73
C ARG A 217 -0.08 -14.30 -3.17
N ARG A 218 -1.01 -15.23 -3.39
CA ARG A 218 -2.38 -15.14 -2.84
C ARG A 218 -2.39 -15.03 -1.31
N HIS A 219 -1.42 -15.63 -0.63
CA HIS A 219 -1.29 -15.54 0.83
C HIS A 219 -0.59 -14.28 1.33
N ARG A 220 -0.06 -13.47 0.40
CA ARG A 220 0.63 -12.20 0.70
C ARG A 220 -0.16 -10.96 0.27
N VAL A 221 -1.37 -11.15 -0.26
CA VAL A 221 -2.28 -10.05 -0.62
C VAL A 221 -2.64 -9.25 0.62
N ASN A 222 -2.47 -7.92 0.54
CA ASN A 222 -2.75 -7.00 1.64
C ASN A 222 -2.98 -5.57 1.12
N ASN A 223 -3.09 -4.57 2.00
CA ASN A 223 -3.35 -3.17 1.66
C ASN A 223 -2.42 -2.57 0.59
N GLY A 224 -1.15 -2.95 0.60
CA GLY A 224 -0.16 -2.43 -0.35
C GLY A 224 0.21 -3.41 -1.47
N THR A 225 -0.44 -4.56 -1.57
CA THR A 225 -0.07 -5.65 -2.49
C THR A 225 -1.32 -6.42 -2.96
N PRO A 226 -1.89 -6.14 -4.14
CA PRO A 226 -1.51 -5.07 -5.09
C PRO A 226 -1.94 -3.67 -4.64
N ARG A 227 -1.16 -2.65 -5.04
CA ARG A 227 -1.41 -1.24 -4.77
C ARG A 227 -1.99 -0.55 -6.00
N PRO A 228 -3.20 0.04 -5.92
CA PRO A 228 -3.82 0.68 -7.07
C PRO A 228 -3.24 2.07 -7.35
N ILE A 229 -3.06 2.34 -8.65
CA ILE A 229 -2.91 3.68 -9.22
C ILE A 229 -4.26 4.07 -9.80
N THR A 230 -4.83 5.16 -9.33
CA THR A 230 -6.14 5.63 -9.76
C THR A 230 -6.10 7.08 -10.18
N VAL A 231 -6.96 7.44 -11.14
CA VAL A 231 -7.18 8.80 -11.64
C VAL A 231 -8.67 9.07 -11.76
N HIS A 232 -9.10 10.33 -11.69
CA HIS A 232 -10.47 10.68 -12.02
C HIS A 232 -10.78 10.38 -13.49
N ARG A 233 -11.98 9.85 -13.78
CA ARG A 233 -12.39 9.55 -15.14
C ARG A 233 -12.39 10.79 -16.02
N GLU A 234 -12.95 11.90 -15.54
CA GLU A 234 -12.98 13.16 -16.28
C GLU A 234 -11.56 13.70 -16.56
N PHE A 235 -10.64 13.60 -15.60
CA PHE A 235 -9.24 13.99 -15.79
C PHE A 235 -8.56 13.12 -16.84
N LEU A 236 -8.77 11.80 -16.78
CA LEU A 236 -8.22 10.87 -17.77
C LEU A 236 -8.77 11.15 -19.18
N GLU A 237 -10.08 11.39 -19.31
CA GLU A 237 -10.69 11.63 -20.62
C GLU A 237 -10.27 12.95 -21.25
N ARG A 238 -10.11 14.01 -20.44
CA ARG A 238 -9.75 15.35 -20.94
C ARG A 238 -8.25 15.58 -21.09
N HIS A 239 -7.45 14.87 -20.33
CA HIS A 239 -6.00 15.05 -20.21
C HIS A 239 -5.26 13.71 -20.31
N PHE A 240 -5.66 12.89 -21.27
CA PHE A 240 -5.11 11.56 -21.49
C PHE A 240 -3.59 11.58 -21.69
N ASP A 241 -3.10 12.59 -22.40
CA ASP A 241 -1.68 12.82 -22.64
C ASP A 241 -0.90 13.08 -21.35
N LEU A 242 -1.45 13.89 -20.42
CA LEU A 242 -0.79 14.17 -19.14
C LEU A 242 -0.70 12.92 -18.27
N VAL A 243 -1.77 12.11 -18.23
CA VAL A 243 -1.77 10.83 -17.49
C VAL A 243 -0.78 9.85 -18.13
N THR A 244 -0.74 9.79 -19.46
CA THR A 244 0.21 8.94 -20.20
C THR A 244 1.66 9.32 -19.89
N ARG A 245 2.01 10.61 -19.94
CA ARG A 245 3.35 11.11 -19.65
C ARG A 245 3.74 10.87 -18.19
N PHE A 246 2.81 11.07 -17.26
CA PHE A 246 3.03 10.76 -15.84
C PHE A 246 3.35 9.28 -15.63
N LEU A 247 2.58 8.38 -16.23
CA LEU A 247 2.82 6.93 -16.16
C LEU A 247 4.11 6.53 -16.89
N ALA A 248 4.51 7.23 -17.97
CA ALA A 248 5.78 6.98 -18.62
C ALA A 248 6.96 7.25 -17.68
N GLN A 249 6.95 8.35 -16.91
CA GLN A 249 8.00 8.59 -15.92
C GLN A 249 7.94 7.58 -14.77
N THR A 250 6.76 7.10 -14.41
CA THR A 250 6.61 6.00 -13.43
C THR A 250 7.25 4.71 -13.93
N LEU A 251 7.03 4.33 -15.19
CA LEU A 251 7.65 3.15 -15.80
C LEU A 251 9.17 3.30 -15.91
N ARG A 252 9.63 4.46 -16.38
CA ARG A 252 11.07 4.79 -16.45
C ARG A 252 11.75 4.63 -15.08
N ALA A 253 11.09 5.09 -14.01
CA ALA A 253 11.62 4.95 -12.65
C ALA A 253 11.62 3.50 -12.15
N ALA A 254 10.68 2.67 -12.60
CA ALA A 254 10.69 1.24 -12.31
C ALA A 254 11.87 0.53 -12.99
N ASP A 255 12.14 0.86 -14.26
CA ASP A 255 13.27 0.32 -15.02
C ASP A 255 14.62 0.75 -14.42
N TRP A 256 14.73 2.02 -14.04
CA TRP A 256 15.90 2.53 -13.33
C TRP A 256 16.10 1.81 -11.98
N ALA A 257 15.03 1.66 -11.21
CA ALA A 257 15.09 1.01 -9.90
C ALA A 257 15.62 -0.42 -9.98
N ALA A 258 15.28 -1.17 -11.03
CA ALA A 258 15.74 -2.53 -11.25
C ALA A 258 17.28 -2.66 -11.28
N GLN A 259 17.99 -1.57 -11.58
CA GLN A 259 19.44 -1.51 -11.69
C GLN A 259 20.11 -0.72 -10.56
N HIS A 260 19.35 -0.03 -9.69
CA HIS A 260 19.85 0.95 -8.71
C HIS A 260 19.35 0.65 -7.29
N ARG A 261 19.52 -0.59 -6.85
CA ARG A 261 19.01 -1.08 -5.55
C ARG A 261 19.42 -0.21 -4.37
N ASP A 262 20.67 0.19 -4.30
CA ASP A 262 21.22 0.89 -3.13
C ASP A 262 20.75 2.33 -3.08
N GLU A 263 20.57 2.99 -4.23
CA GLU A 263 19.96 4.32 -4.35
C GLU A 263 18.47 4.27 -3.97
N VAL A 264 17.75 3.24 -4.39
CA VAL A 264 16.35 3.03 -3.96
C VAL A 264 16.27 2.86 -2.45
N ARG A 265 17.18 2.09 -1.82
CA ARG A 265 17.26 1.95 -0.36
C ARG A 265 17.57 3.28 0.34
N ALA A 266 18.45 4.10 -0.23
CA ALA A 266 18.77 5.43 0.32
C ALA A 266 17.54 6.36 0.28
N ILE A 267 16.78 6.35 -0.80
CA ILE A 267 15.51 7.09 -0.90
C ILE A 267 14.52 6.57 0.15
N LEU A 268 14.40 5.26 0.32
CA LEU A 268 13.50 4.65 1.31
C LEU A 268 13.85 5.02 2.75
N GLN A 269 15.13 5.14 3.10
CA GLN A 269 15.53 5.60 4.43
C GLN A 269 14.99 7.01 4.72
N GLN A 270 15.04 7.89 3.72
CA GLN A 270 14.50 9.25 3.84
C GLN A 270 12.97 9.26 3.93
N GLU A 271 12.29 8.42 3.15
CA GLU A 271 10.82 8.36 3.11
C GLU A 271 10.23 7.70 4.38
N THR A 272 10.84 6.64 4.85
CA THR A 272 10.34 5.87 6.01
C THR A 272 10.81 6.43 7.34
N GLN A 273 11.82 7.29 7.34
CA GLN A 273 12.54 7.76 8.54
C GLN A 273 13.12 6.60 9.38
N ALA A 274 13.30 5.42 8.78
CA ALA A 274 13.85 4.23 9.43
C ALA A 274 15.35 4.11 9.15
N GLY A 275 16.08 3.50 10.07
CA GLY A 275 17.51 3.26 9.92
C GLY A 275 17.81 2.26 8.80
N GLY A 276 19.01 2.36 8.21
CA GLY A 276 19.43 1.54 7.08
C GLY A 276 19.31 0.02 7.31
N ALA A 277 19.57 -0.44 8.54
CA ALA A 277 19.42 -1.86 8.90
C ALA A 277 17.95 -2.32 8.92
N ALA A 278 17.01 -1.43 9.26
CA ALA A 278 15.58 -1.74 9.23
C ALA A 278 15.07 -1.74 7.79
N VAL A 279 15.48 -0.76 6.98
CA VAL A 279 15.16 -0.71 5.55
C VAL A 279 15.67 -1.95 4.83
N ALA A 280 16.93 -2.35 5.07
CA ALA A 280 17.51 -3.56 4.46
C ALA A 280 16.76 -4.85 4.86
N ALA A 281 16.26 -4.93 6.10
CA ALA A 281 15.49 -6.07 6.58
C ALA A 281 14.07 -6.09 6.02
N ALA A 282 13.45 -4.92 5.81
CA ALA A 282 12.10 -4.79 5.29
C ALA A 282 12.02 -4.94 3.76
N TYR A 283 13.06 -4.51 3.05
CA TYR A 283 13.14 -4.56 1.60
C TYR A 283 14.28 -5.48 1.18
N ARG A 284 13.97 -6.76 1.07
CA ARG A 284 14.92 -7.85 0.78
C ARG A 284 15.39 -7.80 -0.67
N ASP A 285 16.31 -8.68 -1.01
CA ASP A 285 16.82 -8.75 -2.38
C ASP A 285 15.69 -9.02 -3.39
N GLY A 286 15.73 -8.31 -4.52
CA GLY A 286 14.74 -8.39 -5.57
C GLY A 286 13.55 -7.43 -5.44
N PHE A 287 13.30 -6.78 -4.28
CA PHE A 287 12.14 -5.89 -4.09
C PHE A 287 12.06 -4.77 -5.15
N HIS A 288 13.20 -4.30 -5.62
CA HIS A 288 13.36 -3.17 -6.55
C HIS A 288 13.14 -3.54 -8.02
N THR A 289 13.06 -4.84 -8.35
CA THR A 289 12.95 -5.31 -9.75
C THR A 289 11.52 -5.46 -10.24
N ALA A 290 10.51 -5.35 -9.38
CA ALA A 290 9.11 -5.61 -9.69
C ALA A 290 8.19 -4.39 -9.45
N LEU A 291 8.74 -3.16 -9.48
CA LEU A 291 8.01 -1.94 -9.15
C LEU A 291 7.14 -1.41 -10.30
N ALA A 292 7.29 -1.94 -11.51
CA ALA A 292 6.48 -1.51 -12.66
C ALA A 292 4.99 -1.77 -12.42
N PRO A 293 4.13 -0.75 -12.66
CA PRO A 293 2.69 -0.96 -12.63
C PRO A 293 2.25 -1.92 -13.76
N ASP A 294 1.24 -2.75 -13.46
CA ASP A 294 0.71 -3.76 -14.37
C ASP A 294 -0.80 -3.91 -14.19
N LEU A 295 -1.50 -4.32 -15.23
CA LEU A 295 -2.92 -4.69 -15.23
C LEU A 295 -3.12 -6.09 -15.87
N SER A 296 -2.14 -6.98 -15.73
CA SER A 296 -2.25 -8.37 -16.15
C SER A 296 -3.40 -9.09 -15.45
N GLY A 297 -3.89 -10.17 -16.05
CA GLY A 297 -4.94 -10.99 -15.47
C GLY A 297 -4.59 -11.52 -14.07
N GLU A 298 -3.32 -11.90 -13.82
CA GLU A 298 -2.83 -12.31 -12.50
C GLU A 298 -2.96 -11.16 -11.49
N ARG A 299 -2.50 -9.96 -11.86
CA ARG A 299 -2.51 -8.81 -10.97
C ARG A 299 -3.93 -8.36 -10.62
N LEU A 300 -4.83 -8.38 -11.61
CA LEU A 300 -6.25 -8.09 -11.41
C LEU A 300 -6.93 -9.14 -10.53
N ALA A 301 -6.63 -10.43 -10.72
CA ALA A 301 -7.18 -11.50 -9.88
C ALA A 301 -6.76 -11.38 -8.40
N LEU A 302 -5.50 -11.04 -8.13
CA LEU A 302 -5.01 -10.78 -6.77
C LEU A 302 -5.67 -9.53 -6.15
N PHE A 303 -5.93 -8.51 -6.97
CA PHE A 303 -6.63 -7.31 -6.50
C PHE A 303 -8.12 -7.59 -6.24
N GLU A 304 -8.76 -8.41 -7.07
CA GLU A 304 -10.13 -8.86 -6.85
C GLU A 304 -10.26 -9.72 -5.59
N GLN A 305 -9.28 -10.59 -5.31
CA GLN A 305 -9.21 -11.31 -4.03
C GLN A 305 -9.24 -10.34 -2.85
N GLN A 306 -8.45 -9.26 -2.90
CA GLN A 306 -8.42 -8.24 -1.84
C GLN A 306 -9.74 -7.46 -1.76
N LYS A 307 -10.38 -7.16 -2.89
CA LYS A 307 -11.71 -6.54 -2.94
C LYS A 307 -12.76 -7.42 -2.27
N ASN A 308 -12.78 -8.72 -2.61
CA ASN A 308 -13.70 -9.68 -2.01
C ASN A 308 -13.47 -9.82 -0.51
N PHE A 309 -12.20 -9.88 -0.07
CA PHE A 309 -11.84 -9.88 1.35
C PHE A 309 -12.40 -8.64 2.07
N GLN A 310 -12.22 -7.45 1.50
CA GLN A 310 -12.71 -6.20 2.09
C GLN A 310 -14.24 -6.17 2.16
N LEU A 311 -14.94 -6.70 1.15
CA LEU A 311 -16.40 -6.78 1.13
C LEU A 311 -16.93 -7.71 2.23
N VAL A 312 -16.37 -8.92 2.34
CA VAL A 312 -16.78 -9.91 3.34
C VAL A 312 -16.53 -9.41 4.77
N HIS A 313 -15.44 -8.67 4.99
CA HIS A 313 -15.06 -8.16 6.31
C HIS A 313 -15.58 -6.75 6.61
N GLY A 314 -16.49 -6.22 5.80
CA GLY A 314 -17.23 -4.98 6.06
C GLY A 314 -16.43 -3.70 5.90
N PHE A 315 -15.33 -3.71 5.12
CA PHE A 315 -14.59 -2.51 4.72
C PHE A 315 -15.22 -1.83 3.51
N LEU A 316 -16.02 -2.53 2.72
CA LEU A 316 -16.78 -2.02 1.59
C LEU A 316 -18.28 -2.07 1.87
N ASP A 317 -19.01 -1.03 1.46
CA ASP A 317 -20.47 -0.95 1.57
C ASP A 317 -21.19 -1.72 0.46
N ARG A 318 -20.53 -1.82 -0.69
CA ARG A 318 -21.05 -2.48 -1.90
C ARG A 318 -19.90 -3.04 -2.72
N ASP A 319 -20.22 -3.98 -3.59
CA ASP A 319 -19.24 -4.58 -4.50
C ASP A 319 -18.76 -3.59 -5.56
N VAL A 320 -17.55 -3.83 -6.05
CA VAL A 320 -16.88 -3.08 -7.11
C VAL A 320 -16.46 -4.07 -8.20
N ASP A 321 -16.92 -3.84 -9.42
CA ASP A 321 -16.41 -4.56 -10.58
C ASP A 321 -15.01 -4.02 -10.92
N VAL A 322 -13.99 -4.80 -10.57
CA VAL A 322 -12.58 -4.46 -10.75
C VAL A 322 -12.23 -4.37 -12.25
N HIS A 323 -12.78 -5.25 -13.07
CA HIS A 323 -12.49 -5.29 -14.51
C HIS A 323 -13.14 -4.10 -15.24
N ALA A 324 -14.36 -3.73 -14.90
CA ALA A 324 -15.00 -2.53 -15.45
C ALA A 324 -14.37 -1.22 -14.92
N TRP A 325 -13.70 -1.26 -13.77
CA TRP A 325 -12.99 -0.12 -13.21
C TRP A 325 -11.62 0.07 -13.88
N ALA A 326 -10.97 -1.00 -14.30
CA ALA A 326 -9.64 -0.97 -14.92
C ALA A 326 -9.68 -0.33 -16.32
N ASP A 327 -8.69 0.52 -16.59
CA ASP A 327 -8.43 1.11 -17.91
C ASP A 327 -6.94 0.98 -18.25
N ALA A 328 -6.62 0.04 -19.13
CA ALA A 328 -5.24 -0.27 -19.51
C ALA A 328 -4.67 0.70 -20.57
N ARG A 329 -5.50 1.53 -21.20
CA ARG A 329 -5.09 2.40 -22.31
C ARG A 329 -3.95 3.35 -21.94
N PRO A 330 -4.00 4.10 -20.82
CA PRO A 330 -2.94 5.05 -20.51
C PRO A 330 -1.61 4.36 -20.18
N LEU A 331 -1.65 3.18 -19.55
CA LEU A 331 -0.43 2.42 -19.25
C LEU A 331 0.20 1.86 -20.54
N ALA A 332 -0.60 1.35 -21.47
CA ALA A 332 -0.13 0.90 -22.78
C ALA A 332 0.48 2.06 -23.60
N ALA A 333 -0.20 3.22 -23.61
CA ALA A 333 0.32 4.43 -24.27
C ALA A 333 1.62 4.91 -23.63
N ALA A 334 1.77 4.82 -22.29
CA ALA A 334 2.99 5.19 -21.60
C ALA A 334 4.19 4.31 -21.98
N ARG A 335 3.98 3.00 -22.13
CA ARG A 335 5.01 2.07 -22.63
C ARG A 335 5.45 2.44 -24.03
N ALA A 336 4.50 2.61 -24.95
CA ALA A 336 4.79 3.01 -26.34
C ALA A 336 5.53 4.37 -26.43
N LEU A 337 5.22 5.31 -25.53
CA LEU A 337 5.91 6.60 -25.46
C LEU A 337 7.38 6.42 -25.05
N LEU A 338 7.67 5.57 -24.07
CA LEU A 338 9.05 5.26 -23.66
C LEU A 338 9.83 4.59 -24.77
N ASP A 339 9.28 3.54 -25.40
CA ASP A 339 9.92 2.83 -26.49
C ASP A 339 10.29 3.79 -27.64
N SER A 340 9.40 4.74 -27.96
CA SER A 340 9.65 5.74 -29.00
C SER A 340 10.75 6.75 -28.63
N ARG A 341 10.85 7.15 -27.36
CA ARG A 341 11.89 8.06 -26.86
C ARG A 341 13.27 7.38 -26.85
N GLU A 342 13.34 6.11 -26.48
CA GLU A 342 14.58 5.34 -26.53
C GLU A 342 15.07 5.14 -27.95
N ALA A 343 14.18 4.82 -28.89
CA ALA A 343 14.51 4.70 -30.31
C ALA A 343 15.03 6.01 -30.95
N LEU A 344 14.62 7.18 -30.43
CA LEU A 344 15.10 8.48 -30.91
C LEU A 344 16.45 8.88 -30.27
N ALA A 345 16.80 8.30 -29.12
CA ALA A 345 18.05 8.59 -28.42
C ALA A 345 19.20 7.63 -28.78
N ALA A 346 18.89 6.51 -29.46
CA ALA A 346 19.86 5.52 -29.95
C ALA A 346 20.39 5.86 -31.34
#